data_9b1861dc5b08b57d3d1c15c7931b7286
#
_entry.id   9b1861dc5b08b57d3d1c15c7931b7286
#
_cell.length_a   1.000
_cell.length_b   1.000
_cell.length_c   1.000
_cell.angle_alpha   90.00
_cell.angle_beta   90.00
_cell.angle_gamma   90.00
#
_symmetry.space_group_name_H-M   'P 1'
#
loop_
_entity.id
_entity.type
_entity.pdbx_description
1 polymer ?
#
loop_
_entity_poly.entity_id
_entity_poly.type
_entity_poly.pdbx_seq_one_letter_code
_entity_poly.pdbx_strand_id
1 'polypeptide(L)'
;MRKAIILLVLLAVIVAVFLLFYDGGNRSGQTVQGLPWHIEILPGGASRVFGITLGVSTLADAARLLGDGEVAIVVNDDQHYGLEMFFARYTAGVFSGKLILVADLPADRLEQLVERAGRRKYLESGGKKYSPGSADTPDIMKAAVTSVTFLPAVSLDEETAIQRFGVPAETVVTGEQQTHLLYPDKGLDVIINRDGREILQYVAPKSFSFLRAPLHPQ
;
A
#
# COMPACT_ATOMS: atom_id res chain seq x y z
N MET A 1 9.03 56.65 34.60
CA MET A 1 7.98 56.67 33.56
C MET A 1 8.55 56.39 32.16
N ARG A 2 9.62 57.08 31.64
CA ARG A 2 10.19 56.85 30.29
C ARG A 2 10.66 55.42 30.04
N LYS A 3 11.33 54.76 31.00
CA LYS A 3 11.79 53.36 30.83
C LYS A 3 10.66 52.33 30.74
N ALA A 4 9.54 52.56 31.45
CA ALA A 4 8.36 51.69 31.39
C ALA A 4 7.64 51.80 30.04
N ILE A 5 7.58 53.04 29.49
CA ILE A 5 6.98 53.27 28.17
C ILE A 5 7.81 52.64 27.07
N ILE A 6 9.14 52.72 27.13
CA ILE A 6 10.06 52.07 26.15
C ILE A 6 9.90 50.55 26.21
N LEU A 7 9.80 49.97 27.41
CA LEU A 7 9.61 48.54 27.56
C LEU A 7 8.25 48.08 26.99
N LEU A 8 7.19 48.86 27.19
CA LEU A 8 5.86 48.56 26.66
C LEU A 8 5.79 48.67 25.12
N VAL A 9 6.48 49.64 24.54
CA VAL A 9 6.60 49.80 23.07
C VAL A 9 7.40 48.67 22.48
N LEU A 10 8.49 48.24 23.14
CA LEU A 10 9.33 47.12 22.67
C LEU A 10 8.56 45.79 22.73
N LEU A 11 7.77 45.58 23.78
CA LEU A 11 6.89 44.40 23.90
C LEU A 11 5.81 44.40 22.80
N ALA A 12 5.19 45.57 22.53
CA ALA A 12 4.17 45.68 21.48
C ALA A 12 4.76 45.41 20.07
N VAL A 13 5.98 45.86 19.80
CA VAL A 13 6.70 45.58 18.54
C VAL A 13 7.03 44.10 18.42
N ILE A 14 7.49 43.45 19.49
CA ILE A 14 7.76 42.01 19.50
C ILE A 14 6.48 41.19 19.24
N VAL A 15 5.36 41.59 19.89
CA VAL A 15 4.06 40.95 19.66
C VAL A 15 3.55 41.19 18.22
N ALA A 16 3.69 42.39 17.68
CA ALA A 16 3.33 42.70 16.29
C ALA A 16 4.18 41.90 15.28
N VAL A 17 5.48 41.86 15.51
CA VAL A 17 6.41 41.01 14.67
C VAL A 17 6.03 39.55 14.79
N PHE A 18 5.78 39.03 16.00
CA PHE A 18 5.33 37.66 16.22
C PHE A 18 4.01 37.38 15.48
N LEU A 19 3.04 38.32 15.52
CA LEU A 19 1.77 38.17 14.80
C LEU A 19 1.92 38.27 13.25
N LEU A 20 2.91 39.03 12.76
CA LEU A 20 3.22 39.09 11.31
C LEU A 20 3.96 37.84 10.80
N PHE A 21 4.75 37.19 11.64
CA PHE A 21 5.44 35.92 11.32
C PHE A 21 4.70 34.70 11.87
N TYR A 22 3.76 34.86 12.79
CA TYR A 22 2.76 33.88 13.10
C TYR A 22 1.74 33.92 11.96
N ASP A 23 2.19 33.41 10.81
CA ASP A 23 1.27 32.84 9.86
C ASP A 23 0.55 31.77 10.67
N GLY A 24 -0.62 32.12 11.17
CA GLY A 24 -1.62 31.20 11.64
C GLY A 24 -1.94 30.36 10.43
N GLY A 25 -0.97 29.48 10.12
CA GLY A 25 -1.08 28.56 9.01
C GLY A 25 -2.43 27.94 9.20
N ASN A 26 -3.36 28.41 8.38
CA ASN A 26 -4.46 27.62 7.94
C ASN A 26 -3.80 26.37 7.35
N ARG A 27 -3.36 25.49 8.24
CA ARG A 27 -3.21 24.07 7.95
C ARG A 27 -4.65 23.64 7.67
N SER A 28 -5.15 24.08 6.51
CA SER A 28 -6.08 23.26 5.76
C SER A 28 -5.44 21.90 5.85
N GLY A 29 -6.04 21.03 6.67
CA GLY A 29 -5.45 19.74 6.99
C GLY A 29 -5.10 19.13 5.66
N GLN A 30 -3.81 19.12 5.30
CA GLN A 30 -3.37 18.38 4.16
C GLN A 30 -3.78 16.98 4.50
N THR A 31 -4.87 16.54 3.88
CA THR A 31 -5.32 15.16 3.96
C THR A 31 -4.12 14.36 3.52
N VAL A 32 -3.48 13.69 4.47
CA VAL A 32 -2.31 12.87 4.18
C VAL A 32 -2.79 11.82 3.19
N GLN A 33 -2.46 12.00 1.92
CA GLN A 33 -2.85 11.07 0.88
C GLN A 33 -2.07 9.77 1.05
N GLY A 34 -2.67 8.67 0.63
CA GLY A 34 -2.01 7.37 0.62
C GLY A 34 -2.01 6.64 1.97
N LEU A 35 -2.85 7.03 2.94
CA LEU A 35 -3.06 6.25 4.16
C LEU A 35 -3.76 4.91 3.83
N PRO A 36 -3.44 3.83 4.53
CA PRO A 36 -4.00 2.49 4.26
C PRO A 36 -5.53 2.43 4.28
N TRP A 37 -6.19 3.25 5.12
CA TRP A 37 -7.65 3.31 5.23
C TRP A 37 -8.31 4.31 4.29
N HIS A 38 -7.55 5.06 3.50
CA HIS A 38 -8.10 5.92 2.46
C HIS A 38 -8.33 5.10 1.19
N ILE A 39 -9.47 4.39 1.17
CA ILE A 39 -9.91 3.57 0.05
C ILE A 39 -11.04 4.33 -0.64
N GLU A 40 -10.84 4.75 -1.88
CA GLU A 40 -11.85 5.39 -2.70
C GLU A 40 -12.52 4.32 -3.57
N ILE A 41 -13.82 4.14 -3.41
CA ILE A 41 -14.61 3.23 -4.24
C ILE A 41 -15.05 3.98 -5.50
N LEU A 42 -14.72 3.43 -6.65
CA LEU A 42 -14.96 4.02 -7.96
C LEU A 42 -16.12 3.32 -8.67
N PRO A 43 -16.75 4.01 -9.65
CA PRO A 43 -17.79 3.38 -10.48
C PRO A 43 -17.29 2.08 -11.14
N GLY A 44 -18.19 1.11 -11.30
CA GLY A 44 -17.85 -0.18 -11.90
C GLY A 44 -17.11 -1.16 -10.97
N GLY A 45 -17.12 -0.91 -9.66
CA GLY A 45 -16.52 -1.81 -8.66
C GLY A 45 -14.99 -1.82 -8.66
N ALA A 46 -14.37 -0.75 -9.16
CA ALA A 46 -12.95 -0.49 -8.98
C ALA A 46 -12.70 0.23 -7.65
N SER A 47 -11.46 0.26 -7.19
CA SER A 47 -11.04 1.05 -6.03
C SER A 47 -9.68 1.70 -6.25
N ARG A 48 -9.45 2.78 -5.50
CA ARG A 48 -8.15 3.44 -5.45
C ARG A 48 -7.64 3.42 -4.02
N VAL A 49 -6.41 2.93 -3.84
CA VAL A 49 -5.69 2.92 -2.56
C VAL A 49 -4.22 3.27 -2.81
N PHE A 50 -3.58 3.99 -1.90
CA PHE A 50 -2.21 4.50 -2.06
C PHE A 50 -2.01 5.33 -3.35
N GLY A 51 -3.10 5.91 -3.91
CA GLY A 51 -3.10 6.61 -5.19
C GLY A 51 -3.13 5.69 -6.43
N ILE A 52 -3.13 4.38 -6.25
CA ILE A 52 -3.19 3.37 -7.32
C ILE A 52 -4.64 2.94 -7.53
N THR A 53 -5.15 3.09 -8.75
CA THR A 53 -6.46 2.57 -9.17
C THR A 53 -6.31 1.14 -9.64
N LEU A 54 -6.85 0.19 -8.88
CA LEU A 54 -6.71 -1.25 -9.15
C LEU A 54 -7.41 -1.65 -10.44
N GLY A 55 -6.69 -2.38 -11.29
CA GLY A 55 -7.12 -2.78 -12.62
C GLY A 55 -6.99 -1.70 -13.70
N VAL A 56 -6.45 -0.50 -13.35
CA VAL A 56 -6.29 0.63 -14.29
C VAL A 56 -4.87 1.20 -14.27
N SER A 57 -4.37 1.56 -13.09
CA SER A 57 -3.00 2.09 -12.96
C SER A 57 -1.98 1.03 -13.35
N THR A 58 -0.98 1.44 -14.11
CA THR A 58 0.11 0.56 -14.55
C THR A 58 1.27 0.57 -13.53
N LEU A 59 2.22 -0.38 -13.67
CA LEU A 59 3.46 -0.34 -12.90
C LEU A 59 4.26 0.95 -13.17
N ALA A 60 4.19 1.51 -14.39
CA ALA A 60 4.80 2.80 -14.70
C ALA A 60 4.14 3.97 -13.94
N ASP A 61 2.81 3.93 -13.77
CA ASP A 61 2.08 4.90 -12.95
C ASP A 61 2.47 4.79 -11.49
N ALA A 62 2.58 3.56 -10.98
CA ALA A 62 3.01 3.28 -9.63
C ALA A 62 4.44 3.80 -9.37
N ALA A 63 5.38 3.53 -10.27
CA ALA A 63 6.75 4.02 -10.16
C ALA A 63 6.83 5.56 -10.15
N ARG A 64 6.01 6.23 -10.98
CA ARG A 64 5.93 7.70 -10.98
C ARG A 64 5.39 8.26 -9.66
N LEU A 65 4.44 7.58 -9.04
CA LEU A 65 3.77 8.02 -7.83
C LEU A 65 4.56 7.69 -6.55
N LEU A 66 5.11 6.48 -6.48
CA LEU A 66 5.69 5.89 -5.26
C LEU A 66 7.22 5.88 -5.28
N GLY A 67 7.84 6.21 -6.42
CA GLY A 67 9.27 6.12 -6.63
C GLY A 67 9.72 4.77 -7.21
N ASP A 68 11.02 4.51 -7.17
CA ASP A 68 11.59 3.31 -7.77
C ASP A 68 11.27 2.05 -6.94
N GLY A 69 10.50 1.17 -7.53
CA GLY A 69 10.20 -0.17 -7.00
C GLY A 69 11.03 -1.24 -7.70
N GLU A 70 11.35 -2.31 -6.98
CA GLU A 70 12.02 -3.48 -7.56
C GLU A 70 10.99 -4.36 -8.27
N VAL A 71 11.08 -4.48 -9.60
CA VAL A 71 10.23 -5.36 -10.39
C VAL A 71 10.81 -6.76 -10.43
N ALA A 72 9.97 -7.77 -10.21
CA ALA A 72 10.35 -9.17 -10.26
C ALA A 72 9.20 -10.05 -10.74
N ILE A 73 9.57 -11.22 -11.30
CA ILE A 73 8.63 -12.32 -11.52
C ILE A 73 8.86 -13.30 -10.38
N VAL A 74 7.81 -13.58 -9.63
CA VAL A 74 7.82 -14.55 -8.53
C VAL A 74 7.16 -15.82 -9.03
N VAL A 75 7.80 -16.95 -8.78
CA VAL A 75 7.28 -18.29 -9.10
C VAL A 75 7.19 -19.04 -7.78
N ASN A 76 5.98 -19.43 -7.38
CA ASN A 76 5.78 -20.23 -6.17
C ASN A 76 6.10 -21.72 -6.42
N ASP A 77 6.00 -22.54 -5.39
CA ASP A 77 6.28 -23.98 -5.47
C ASP A 77 5.30 -24.72 -6.38
N ASP A 78 4.07 -24.22 -6.53
CA ASP A 78 3.03 -24.75 -7.42
C ASP A 78 3.20 -24.29 -8.87
N GLN A 79 4.31 -23.66 -9.21
CA GLN A 79 4.61 -23.11 -10.54
C GLN A 79 3.63 -22.00 -11.01
N HIS A 80 3.01 -21.28 -10.08
CA HIS A 80 2.26 -20.09 -10.44
C HIS A 80 3.18 -18.89 -10.55
N TYR A 81 3.04 -18.15 -11.62
CA TYR A 81 3.82 -16.96 -11.95
C TYR A 81 3.07 -15.70 -11.51
N GLY A 82 3.75 -14.78 -10.87
CA GLY A 82 3.26 -13.46 -10.51
C GLY A 82 4.24 -12.37 -10.92
N LEU A 83 3.73 -11.27 -11.49
CA LEU A 83 4.53 -10.07 -11.72
C LEU A 83 4.34 -9.13 -10.53
N GLU A 84 5.43 -8.81 -9.86
CA GLU A 84 5.40 -7.99 -8.65
C GLU A 84 6.31 -6.77 -8.76
N MET A 85 5.89 -5.67 -8.15
CA MET A 85 6.75 -4.51 -7.87
C MET A 85 6.81 -4.28 -6.37
N PHE A 86 7.99 -4.32 -5.80
CA PHE A 86 8.25 -4.23 -4.38
C PHE A 86 8.86 -2.88 -4.00
N PHE A 87 8.27 -2.23 -3.00
CA PHE A 87 8.78 -1.03 -2.37
C PHE A 87 9.18 -1.36 -0.93
N ALA A 88 10.49 -1.36 -0.66
CA ALA A 88 11.05 -1.68 0.66
C ALA A 88 10.65 -0.66 1.73
N ARG A 89 10.30 0.55 1.32
CA ARG A 89 9.84 1.64 2.19
C ARG A 89 8.75 2.45 1.51
N TYR A 90 7.61 2.50 2.14
CA TYR A 90 6.52 3.40 1.83
C TYR A 90 6.22 4.24 3.07
N THR A 91 5.91 5.52 2.90
CA THR A 91 5.58 6.42 4.01
C THR A 91 4.40 7.31 3.62
N ALA A 92 3.37 7.36 4.47
CA ALA A 92 2.24 8.26 4.38
C ALA A 92 2.02 8.93 5.74
N GLY A 93 2.44 10.19 5.87
CA GLY A 93 2.45 10.89 7.16
C GLY A 93 3.36 10.18 8.16
N VAL A 94 2.78 9.74 9.27
CA VAL A 94 3.50 9.01 10.35
C VAL A 94 3.52 7.49 10.12
N PHE A 95 2.78 6.99 9.13
CA PHE A 95 2.69 5.56 8.82
C PHE A 95 3.74 5.17 7.81
N SER A 96 4.42 4.08 8.08
CA SER A 96 5.39 3.49 7.16
C SER A 96 5.19 1.98 7.06
N GLY A 97 5.72 1.40 5.99
CA GLY A 97 5.63 -0.03 5.75
C GLY A 97 6.28 -0.42 4.43
N LYS A 98 6.01 -1.63 4.00
CA LYS A 98 6.40 -2.15 2.68
C LYS A 98 5.17 -2.28 1.81
N LEU A 99 5.31 -2.03 0.51
CA LEU A 99 4.26 -2.30 -0.48
C LEU A 99 4.73 -3.36 -1.46
N ILE A 100 3.80 -4.25 -1.82
CA ILE A 100 3.94 -5.20 -2.92
C ILE A 100 2.76 -4.95 -3.84
N LEU A 101 3.02 -4.61 -5.08
CA LEU A 101 2.01 -4.47 -6.12
C LEU A 101 2.07 -5.73 -6.99
N VAL A 102 0.93 -6.36 -7.22
CA VAL A 102 0.81 -7.44 -8.22
C VAL A 102 0.19 -6.86 -9.47
N ALA A 103 0.78 -7.15 -10.61
CA ALA A 103 0.29 -6.69 -11.90
C ALA A 103 -0.11 -7.85 -12.81
N ASP A 104 -1.12 -7.57 -13.66
CA ASP A 104 -1.67 -8.56 -14.58
C ASP A 104 -0.77 -8.69 -15.83
N LEU A 105 -0.29 -9.91 -16.03
CA LEU A 105 0.39 -10.30 -17.27
C LEU A 105 0.07 -11.78 -17.56
N PRO A 106 -0.21 -12.14 -18.82
CA PRO A 106 -0.52 -13.52 -19.16
C PRO A 106 0.57 -14.52 -18.72
N ALA A 107 0.17 -15.69 -18.26
CA ALA A 107 1.09 -16.69 -17.70
C ALA A 107 2.17 -17.13 -18.70
N ASP A 108 1.79 -17.34 -19.97
CA ASP A 108 2.71 -17.66 -21.05
C ASP A 108 3.76 -16.57 -21.29
N ARG A 109 3.37 -15.31 -21.11
CA ARG A 109 4.29 -14.16 -21.19
C ARG A 109 5.24 -14.14 -20.00
N LEU A 110 4.75 -14.42 -18.79
CA LEU A 110 5.59 -14.51 -17.58
C LEU A 110 6.61 -15.65 -17.69
N GLU A 111 6.21 -16.80 -18.22
CA GLU A 111 7.09 -17.93 -18.47
C GLU A 111 8.23 -17.58 -19.43
N GLN A 112 7.92 -16.94 -20.56
CA GLN A 112 8.91 -16.45 -21.52
C GLN A 112 9.89 -15.45 -20.90
N LEU A 113 9.40 -14.59 -19.99
CA LEU A 113 10.23 -13.62 -19.28
C LEU A 113 11.17 -14.31 -18.28
N VAL A 114 10.70 -15.36 -17.60
CA VAL A 114 11.52 -16.19 -16.70
C VAL A 114 12.63 -16.92 -17.44
N GLU A 115 12.35 -17.48 -18.62
CA GLU A 115 13.36 -18.14 -19.44
C GLU A 115 14.51 -17.21 -19.85
N ARG A 116 14.20 -15.90 -20.05
CA ARG A 116 15.17 -14.88 -20.44
C ARG A 116 15.74 -14.11 -19.26
N ALA A 117 15.27 -14.38 -18.05
CA ALA A 117 15.68 -13.64 -16.86
C ALA A 117 17.16 -13.81 -16.54
N GLY A 118 17.84 -12.69 -16.29
CA GLY A 118 19.28 -12.68 -16.05
C GLY A 118 19.68 -13.14 -14.65
N ARG A 119 18.81 -13.00 -13.66
CA ARG A 119 19.09 -13.30 -12.24
C ARG A 119 17.95 -14.08 -11.61
N ARG A 120 18.31 -15.10 -10.84
CA ARG A 120 17.39 -15.90 -10.03
C ARG A 120 17.82 -15.86 -8.56
N LYS A 121 16.89 -15.69 -7.66
CA LYS A 121 17.07 -15.79 -6.21
C LYS A 121 16.02 -16.72 -5.63
N TYR A 122 16.40 -17.58 -4.70
CA TYR A 122 15.46 -18.38 -3.92
C TYR A 122 14.90 -17.55 -2.79
N LEU A 123 13.61 -17.68 -2.52
CA LEU A 123 12.91 -17.05 -1.41
C LEU A 123 12.88 -18.00 -0.21
N GLU A 124 12.83 -17.46 0.99
CA GLU A 124 12.69 -18.25 2.22
C GLU A 124 11.38 -19.05 2.26
N SER A 125 10.36 -18.58 1.53
CA SER A 125 9.07 -19.25 1.34
C SER A 125 9.12 -20.47 0.38
N GLY A 126 10.29 -20.83 -0.16
CA GLY A 126 10.46 -21.90 -1.14
C GLY A 126 10.38 -21.45 -2.59
N GLY A 127 9.70 -20.35 -2.88
CA GLY A 127 9.56 -19.82 -4.24
C GLY A 127 10.85 -19.26 -4.85
N LYS A 128 10.75 -18.84 -6.10
CA LYS A 128 11.88 -18.27 -6.86
C LYS A 128 11.52 -16.87 -7.35
N LYS A 129 12.46 -15.96 -7.24
CA LYS A 129 12.36 -14.58 -7.72
C LYS A 129 13.31 -14.38 -8.90
N TYR A 130 12.79 -13.88 -10.01
CA TYR A 130 13.53 -13.62 -11.23
C TYR A 130 13.52 -12.10 -11.51
N SER A 131 14.69 -11.57 -11.87
CA SER A 131 14.79 -10.17 -12.31
C SER A 131 14.63 -10.12 -13.83
N PRO A 132 13.62 -9.40 -14.36
CA PRO A 132 13.45 -9.26 -15.81
C PRO A 132 14.66 -8.60 -16.47
N GLY A 133 14.87 -8.92 -17.73
CA GLY A 133 15.87 -8.23 -18.55
C GLY A 133 15.51 -6.78 -18.80
N SER A 134 16.50 -5.91 -18.97
CA SER A 134 16.27 -4.47 -19.26
C SER A 134 15.46 -4.24 -20.54
N ALA A 135 15.62 -5.13 -21.53
CA ALA A 135 14.88 -5.07 -22.80
C ALA A 135 13.37 -5.33 -22.63
N ASP A 136 12.98 -6.11 -21.61
CA ASP A 136 11.59 -6.46 -21.36
C ASP A 136 10.88 -5.41 -20.44
N THR A 137 11.67 -4.60 -19.71
CA THR A 137 11.16 -3.62 -18.74
C THR A 137 10.08 -2.68 -19.32
N PRO A 138 10.22 -2.08 -20.52
CA PRO A 138 9.22 -1.16 -21.05
C PRO A 138 7.84 -1.79 -21.25
N ASP A 139 7.78 -3.08 -21.60
CA ASP A 139 6.51 -3.81 -21.75
C ASP A 139 5.92 -4.19 -20.40
N ILE A 140 6.73 -4.71 -19.50
CA ILE A 140 6.33 -5.08 -18.14
C ILE A 140 5.73 -3.88 -17.41
N MET A 141 6.31 -2.69 -17.57
CA MET A 141 5.84 -1.47 -16.91
C MET A 141 4.46 -0.99 -17.37
N LYS A 142 3.93 -1.53 -18.47
CA LYS A 142 2.55 -1.27 -18.96
C LYS A 142 1.50 -2.17 -18.27
N ALA A 143 1.92 -3.19 -17.55
CA ALA A 143 1.02 -4.11 -16.87
C ALA A 143 0.18 -3.39 -15.82
N ALA A 144 -1.14 -3.67 -15.80
CA ALA A 144 -2.06 -3.05 -14.85
C ALA A 144 -1.92 -3.67 -13.46
N VAL A 145 -1.86 -2.84 -12.43
CA VAL A 145 -1.81 -3.27 -11.03
C VAL A 145 -3.19 -3.80 -10.63
N THR A 146 -3.27 -5.05 -10.22
CA THR A 146 -4.54 -5.72 -9.83
C THR A 146 -4.72 -5.84 -8.33
N SER A 147 -3.62 -5.92 -7.58
CA SER A 147 -3.67 -5.96 -6.12
C SER A 147 -2.50 -5.20 -5.48
N VAL A 148 -2.72 -4.82 -4.24
CA VAL A 148 -1.70 -4.19 -3.39
C VAL A 148 -1.67 -4.93 -2.06
N THR A 149 -0.48 -5.29 -1.60
CA THR A 149 -0.26 -5.77 -0.24
C THR A 149 0.56 -4.74 0.52
N PHE A 150 0.06 -4.31 1.66
CA PHE A 150 0.77 -3.42 2.57
C PHE A 150 1.14 -4.17 3.85
N LEU A 151 2.42 -4.10 4.21
CA LEU A 151 2.95 -4.63 5.46
C LEU A 151 3.35 -3.44 6.34
N PRO A 152 2.53 -3.06 7.33
CA PRO A 152 2.83 -1.94 8.20
C PRO A 152 4.11 -2.18 9.01
N ALA A 153 4.85 -1.11 9.28
CA ALA A 153 6.04 -1.17 10.14
C ALA A 153 5.70 -1.18 11.63
N VAL A 154 4.49 -0.71 11.97
CA VAL A 154 3.91 -0.71 13.32
C VAL A 154 2.79 -1.72 13.39
N SER A 155 2.60 -2.34 14.55
CA SER A 155 1.50 -3.29 14.75
C SER A 155 0.13 -2.62 14.62
N LEU A 156 -0.80 -3.33 14.02
CA LEU A 156 -2.20 -2.96 13.83
C LEU A 156 -3.08 -4.05 14.44
N ASP A 157 -3.45 -3.87 15.71
CA ASP A 157 -4.36 -4.81 16.36
C ASP A 157 -5.78 -4.76 15.77
N GLU A 158 -6.58 -5.75 16.12
CA GLU A 158 -7.95 -5.90 15.63
C GLU A 158 -8.82 -4.68 15.98
N GLU A 159 -8.70 -4.16 17.20
CA GLU A 159 -9.47 -3.01 17.65
C GLU A 159 -9.15 -1.76 16.79
N THR A 160 -7.86 -1.50 16.58
CA THR A 160 -7.40 -0.41 15.72
C THR A 160 -7.84 -0.62 14.26
N ALA A 161 -7.79 -1.86 13.75
CA ALA A 161 -8.29 -2.17 12.42
C ALA A 161 -9.79 -1.85 12.28
N ILE A 162 -10.61 -2.26 13.24
CA ILE A 162 -12.05 -1.97 13.26
C ILE A 162 -12.30 -0.47 13.38
N GLN A 163 -11.56 0.26 14.21
CA GLN A 163 -11.68 1.72 14.31
C GLN A 163 -11.36 2.44 13.00
N ARG A 164 -10.42 1.93 12.20
CA ARG A 164 -9.97 2.54 10.93
C ARG A 164 -10.81 2.13 9.73
N PHE A 165 -11.17 0.85 9.66
CA PHE A 165 -11.86 0.29 8.48
C PHE A 165 -13.36 0.06 8.71
N GLY A 166 -13.84 0.16 9.95
CA GLY A 166 -15.21 -0.17 10.34
C GLY A 166 -15.36 -1.64 10.71
N VAL A 167 -16.59 -2.06 10.99
CA VAL A 167 -16.92 -3.47 11.30
C VAL A 167 -16.73 -4.32 10.04
N PRO A 168 -15.97 -5.43 10.11
CA PRO A 168 -15.83 -6.31 8.97
C PRO A 168 -17.15 -6.99 8.62
N ALA A 169 -17.39 -7.28 7.35
CA ALA A 169 -18.56 -8.04 6.91
C ALA A 169 -18.46 -9.51 7.30
N GLU A 170 -17.24 -10.02 7.43
CA GLU A 170 -16.95 -11.40 7.80
C GLU A 170 -15.61 -11.47 8.54
N THR A 171 -15.50 -12.34 9.52
CA THR A 171 -14.25 -12.67 10.22
C THR A 171 -13.98 -14.16 10.07
N VAL A 172 -12.81 -14.51 9.54
CA VAL A 172 -12.38 -15.90 9.30
C VAL A 172 -11.08 -16.14 10.05
N VAL A 173 -11.03 -17.23 10.83
CA VAL A 173 -9.80 -17.66 11.49
C VAL A 173 -9.17 -18.78 10.68
N THR A 174 -7.92 -18.62 10.28
CA THR A 174 -7.16 -19.62 9.54
C THR A 174 -5.96 -20.08 10.36
N GLY A 175 -5.86 -21.41 10.56
CA GLY A 175 -4.85 -21.96 11.46
C GLY A 175 -5.03 -21.48 12.90
N GLU A 176 -3.94 -21.46 13.68
CA GLU A 176 -3.98 -21.06 15.09
C GLU A 176 -3.66 -19.57 15.32
N GLN A 177 -3.13 -18.89 14.31
CA GLN A 177 -2.45 -17.60 14.48
C GLN A 177 -3.03 -16.44 13.65
N GLN A 178 -3.86 -16.70 12.65
CA GLN A 178 -4.31 -15.67 11.72
C GLN A 178 -5.82 -15.46 11.81
N THR A 179 -6.20 -14.20 11.91
CA THR A 179 -7.60 -13.74 11.83
C THR A 179 -7.73 -12.80 10.64
N HIS A 180 -8.59 -13.13 9.70
CA HIS A 180 -8.93 -12.32 8.53
C HIS A 180 -10.17 -11.48 8.82
N LEU A 181 -10.05 -10.16 8.69
CA LEU A 181 -11.16 -9.22 8.77
C LEU A 181 -11.51 -8.80 7.34
N LEU A 182 -12.64 -9.29 6.82
CA LEU A 182 -13.01 -9.16 5.42
C LEU A 182 -13.95 -7.97 5.19
N TYR A 183 -13.58 -7.10 4.26
CA TYR A 183 -14.32 -5.91 3.85
C TYR A 183 -14.58 -5.94 2.34
N PRO A 184 -15.55 -6.76 1.84
CA PRO A 184 -15.81 -6.93 0.41
C PRO A 184 -16.08 -5.62 -0.32
N ASP A 185 -16.87 -4.74 0.30
CA ASP A 185 -17.25 -3.45 -0.27
C ASP A 185 -16.05 -2.50 -0.46
N LYS A 186 -14.98 -2.74 0.27
CA LYS A 186 -13.71 -2.00 0.17
C LYS A 186 -12.66 -2.73 -0.66
N GLY A 187 -12.90 -4.01 -0.96
CA GLY A 187 -11.91 -4.88 -1.59
C GLY A 187 -10.71 -5.13 -0.68
N LEU A 188 -10.92 -5.23 0.62
CA LEU A 188 -9.85 -5.31 1.63
C LEU A 188 -9.99 -6.56 2.50
N ASP A 189 -8.87 -7.25 2.70
CA ASP A 189 -8.64 -8.23 3.77
C ASP A 189 -7.55 -7.70 4.70
N VAL A 190 -7.87 -7.59 6.00
CA VAL A 190 -6.91 -7.26 7.05
C VAL A 190 -6.59 -8.53 7.81
N ILE A 191 -5.36 -8.99 7.68
CA ILE A 191 -4.87 -10.20 8.33
C ILE A 191 -4.15 -9.81 9.61
N ILE A 192 -4.77 -10.12 10.74
CA ILE A 192 -4.17 -9.97 12.07
C ILE A 192 -3.39 -11.25 12.37
N ASN A 193 -2.10 -11.12 12.59
CA ASN A 193 -1.22 -12.25 12.86
C ASN A 193 -0.66 -12.13 14.29
N ARG A 194 -0.94 -13.10 15.15
CA ARG A 194 -0.53 -13.07 16.58
C ARG A 194 0.98 -13.13 16.79
N ASP A 195 1.68 -13.88 15.93
CA ASP A 195 3.13 -14.14 16.06
C ASP A 195 3.95 -13.44 14.95
N GLY A 196 3.30 -12.60 14.15
CA GLY A 196 3.93 -11.98 13.00
C GLY A 196 3.50 -10.55 12.79
N ARG A 197 3.69 -10.08 11.56
CA ARG A 197 3.21 -8.76 11.13
C ARG A 197 1.85 -8.88 10.51
N GLU A 198 1.05 -7.88 10.73
CA GLU A 198 -0.23 -7.73 10.05
C GLU A 198 -0.01 -7.48 8.56
N ILE A 199 -0.98 -7.93 7.77
CA ILE A 199 -0.96 -7.79 6.32
C ILE A 199 -2.29 -7.19 5.88
N LEU A 200 -2.25 -6.18 5.04
CA LEU A 200 -3.43 -5.59 4.42
C LEU A 200 -3.39 -5.90 2.93
N GLN A 201 -4.37 -6.65 2.44
CA GLN A 201 -4.46 -7.03 1.04
C GLN A 201 -5.64 -6.30 0.38
N TYR A 202 -5.35 -5.62 -0.73
CA TYR A 202 -6.33 -4.83 -1.47
C TYR A 202 -6.49 -5.36 -2.88
N VAL A 203 -7.72 -5.54 -3.28
CA VAL A 203 -8.14 -5.82 -4.66
C VAL A 203 -9.30 -4.90 -5.02
N ALA A 204 -9.65 -4.79 -6.29
CA ALA A 204 -10.91 -4.13 -6.64
C ALA A 204 -12.09 -4.88 -6.00
N PRO A 205 -13.13 -4.20 -5.43
CA PRO A 205 -14.29 -4.87 -4.83
C PRO A 205 -14.93 -5.94 -5.70
N LYS A 206 -15.03 -5.69 -7.02
CA LYS A 206 -15.52 -6.69 -7.99
C LYS A 206 -14.67 -7.97 -8.05
N SER A 207 -13.43 -7.92 -7.59
CA SER A 207 -12.47 -9.04 -7.61
C SER A 207 -12.26 -9.63 -6.20
N PHE A 208 -13.07 -9.25 -5.21
CA PHE A 208 -12.88 -9.66 -3.81
C PHE A 208 -12.91 -11.18 -3.60
N SER A 209 -13.58 -11.92 -4.49
CA SER A 209 -13.58 -13.38 -4.47
C SER A 209 -12.19 -14.01 -4.50
N PHE A 210 -11.19 -13.35 -5.10
CA PHE A 210 -9.80 -13.83 -5.11
C PHE A 210 -9.17 -13.87 -3.71
N LEU A 211 -9.56 -12.96 -2.81
CA LEU A 211 -9.08 -12.97 -1.41
C LEU A 211 -9.91 -13.94 -0.55
N ARG A 212 -11.21 -14.04 -0.81
CA ARG A 212 -12.13 -14.84 0.01
C ARG A 212 -12.08 -16.35 -0.30
N ALA A 213 -11.96 -16.73 -1.58
CA ALA A 213 -12.06 -18.13 -1.99
C ALA A 213 -11.03 -19.06 -1.32
N PRO A 214 -9.75 -18.66 -1.12
CA PRO A 214 -8.78 -19.50 -0.42
C PRO A 214 -9.09 -19.75 1.04
N LEU A 215 -9.90 -18.91 1.69
CA LEU A 215 -10.26 -19.01 3.10
C LEU A 215 -11.39 -20.01 3.36
N HIS A 216 -12.09 -20.43 2.31
CA HIS A 216 -13.19 -21.39 2.34
C HIS A 216 -12.93 -22.51 1.31
N PRO A 217 -11.91 -23.38 1.52
CA PRO A 217 -11.69 -24.50 0.64
C PRO A 217 -12.93 -25.41 0.66
N GLN A 218 -13.46 -25.72 -0.53
CA GLN A 218 -14.62 -26.61 -0.73
C GLN A 218 -14.24 -28.06 -0.46
#